data_0360a5e418e3c504928e1d6d452fc6d8
#
_entry.id   0360a5e418e3c504928e1d6d452fc6d8
#
_cell.length_a   1.000
_cell.length_b   1.000
_cell.length_c   1.000
_cell.angle_alpha   90.00
_cell.angle_beta   90.00
_cell.angle_gamma   90.00
#
_symmetry.space_group_name_H-M   'P 1'
#
loop_
_entity.id
_entity.type
_entity.pdbx_description
1 polymer ?
#
loop_
_entity_poly.entity_id
_entity_poly.type
_entity_poly.pdbx_seq_one_letter_code
_entity_poly.pdbx_strand_id
1 'polypeptide(L)'
;EDLLETQRQNRDWLFFGDVQARGYYPAYMQRFFRENGIQVAITEEDRRTLRETIDFISFSYYMSGCVTADPEQYETARGNILDMVPNPHLSCSDGRRDLHSFPPRHSF
;
A
#
# COMPACT_ATOMS: atom_id res chain seq x y z
N GLU A 1 0.69 10.71 -12.19
CA GLU A 1 -0.11 9.61 -11.62
C GLU A 1 0.71 8.78 -10.63
N ASP A 2 1.86 8.22 -11.01
CA ASP A 2 2.66 7.33 -10.15
C ASP A 2 3.02 7.96 -8.80
N LEU A 3 3.38 9.25 -8.79
CA LEU A 3 3.70 9.95 -7.55
C LEU A 3 2.48 10.10 -6.64
N LEU A 4 1.32 10.45 -7.21
CA LEU A 4 0.08 10.59 -6.45
C LEU A 4 -0.37 9.25 -5.88
N GLU A 5 -0.28 8.19 -6.67
CA GLU A 5 -0.62 6.84 -6.22
C GLU A 5 0.35 6.36 -5.12
N THR A 6 1.64 6.61 -5.26
CA THR A 6 2.62 6.29 -4.21
C THR A 6 2.30 7.02 -2.91
N GLN A 7 1.94 8.30 -2.97
CA GLN A 7 1.54 9.06 -1.78
C GLN A 7 0.26 8.52 -1.15
N ARG A 8 -0.72 8.14 -1.97
CA ARG A 8 -1.96 7.53 -1.52
C ARG A 8 -1.69 6.19 -0.83
N GLN A 9 -0.90 5.31 -1.43
CA GLN A 9 -0.54 4.01 -0.86
C GLN A 9 0.22 4.15 0.46
N ASN A 10 1.15 5.08 0.55
CA ASN A 10 1.85 5.35 1.81
C ASN A 10 0.89 5.75 2.92
N ARG A 11 -0.07 6.61 2.63
CA ARG A 11 -1.05 7.10 3.60
C ARG A 11 -2.09 6.03 3.96
N ASP A 12 -2.64 5.36 2.96
CA ASP A 12 -3.84 4.54 3.13
C ASP A 12 -3.51 3.10 3.51
N TRP A 13 -2.34 2.60 3.11
CA TRP A 13 -1.97 1.20 3.26
C TRP A 13 -0.76 0.97 4.17
N LEU A 14 0.29 1.77 3.99
CA LEU A 14 1.55 1.55 4.69
C LEU A 14 1.64 2.26 6.04
N PHE A 15 0.79 3.24 6.29
CA PHE A 15 0.87 4.07 7.48
C PHE A 15 0.84 3.26 8.79
N PHE A 16 -0.09 2.32 8.93
CA PHE A 16 -0.18 1.50 10.15
C PHE A 16 1.05 0.63 10.32
N GLY A 17 1.49 -0.04 9.25
CA GLY A 17 2.70 -0.86 9.27
C GLY A 17 3.94 -0.03 9.62
N ASP A 18 4.05 1.18 9.07
CA ASP A 18 5.15 2.10 9.39
C ASP A 18 5.16 2.49 10.87
N VAL A 19 4.01 2.84 11.43
CA VAL A 19 3.92 3.18 12.87
C VAL A 19 4.27 1.99 13.75
N GLN A 20 3.75 0.82 13.45
CA GLN A 20 4.01 -0.39 14.22
C GLN A 20 5.48 -0.85 14.14
N ALA A 21 6.10 -0.72 12.96
CA ALA A 21 7.48 -1.15 12.76
C ALA A 21 8.51 -0.15 13.27
N ARG A 22 8.21 1.16 13.20
CA ARG A 22 9.15 2.22 13.54
C ARG A 22 8.96 2.81 14.93
N GLY A 23 7.78 2.64 15.51
CA GLY A 23 7.46 3.18 16.82
C GLY A 23 7.22 4.70 16.86
N TYR A 24 6.91 5.30 15.72
CA TYR A 24 6.57 6.72 15.61
C TYR A 24 5.78 7.03 14.34
N TYR A 25 5.09 8.16 14.34
CA TYR A 25 4.37 8.65 13.17
C TYR A 25 5.32 9.16 12.10
N PRO A 26 5.33 8.60 10.88
CA PRO A 26 6.25 8.98 9.83
C PRO A 26 6.04 10.42 9.35
N ALA A 27 7.10 11.03 8.81
CA ALA A 27 7.09 12.43 8.42
C ALA A 27 6.02 12.78 7.37
N TYR A 28 5.71 11.85 6.46
CA TYR A 28 4.67 12.06 5.45
C TYR A 28 3.28 12.18 6.08
N MET A 29 2.99 11.44 7.15
CA MET A 29 1.72 11.59 7.88
C MET A 29 1.67 12.85 8.73
N GLN A 30 2.76 13.22 9.36
CA GLN A 30 2.84 14.49 10.09
C GLN A 30 2.61 15.68 9.14
N ARG A 31 3.15 15.61 7.93
CA ARG A 31 2.91 16.58 6.89
C ARG A 31 1.44 16.60 6.46
N PHE A 32 0.86 15.44 6.18
CA PHE A 32 -0.55 15.30 5.82
C PHE A 32 -1.47 15.89 6.90
N PHE A 33 -1.24 15.58 8.16
CA PHE A 33 -2.04 16.12 9.27
C PHE A 33 -1.96 17.65 9.30
N ARG A 34 -0.77 18.21 9.20
CA ARG A 34 -0.56 19.65 9.20
C ARG A 34 -1.25 20.34 8.03
N GLU A 35 -1.14 19.80 6.82
CA GLU A 35 -1.75 20.35 5.60
C GLU A 35 -3.27 20.28 5.63
N ASN A 36 -3.86 19.35 6.37
CA ASN A 36 -5.31 19.17 6.51
C ASN A 36 -5.87 19.70 7.85
N GLY A 37 -5.08 20.41 8.63
CA GLY A 37 -5.53 20.97 9.91
C GLY A 37 -5.88 19.91 10.97
N ILE A 38 -5.38 18.69 10.82
CA ILE A 38 -5.62 17.59 11.75
C ILE A 38 -4.63 17.67 12.90
N GLN A 39 -5.14 17.77 14.12
CA GLN A 39 -4.34 17.74 15.33
C GLN A 39 -4.43 16.38 16.01
N VAL A 40 -3.31 15.68 16.06
CA VAL A 40 -3.20 14.42 16.78
C VAL A 40 -2.44 14.68 18.08
N ALA A 41 -3.14 14.59 19.20
CA ALA A 41 -2.50 14.73 20.51
C ALA A 41 -1.79 13.42 20.86
N ILE A 42 -0.47 13.44 20.86
CA ILE A 42 0.37 12.31 21.24
C ILE A 42 1.03 12.62 22.58
N THR A 43 0.62 11.89 23.61
CA THR A 43 1.17 12.03 24.96
C THR A 43 2.54 11.33 25.08
N GLU A 44 3.22 11.55 26.21
CA GLU A 44 4.47 10.83 26.48
C GLU A 44 4.22 9.31 26.74
N GLU A 45 3.05 8.97 27.25
CA GLU A 45 2.61 7.58 27.40
C GLU A 45 2.40 6.92 26.04
N ASP A 46 1.75 7.62 25.10
CA ASP A 46 1.57 7.14 23.72
C ASP A 46 2.94 6.90 23.05
N ARG A 47 3.90 7.83 23.23
CA ARG A 47 5.25 7.68 22.69
C ARG A 47 5.96 6.45 23.28
N ARG A 48 5.73 6.16 24.53
CA ARG A 48 6.29 4.99 25.21
C ARG A 48 5.69 3.72 24.66
N THR A 49 4.38 3.67 24.52
CA THR A 49 3.66 2.54 23.93
C THR A 49 4.07 2.30 22.48
N LEU A 50 4.21 3.34 21.68
CA LEU A 50 4.65 3.23 20.28
C LEU A 50 6.05 2.63 20.12
N ARG A 51 6.93 2.75 21.13
CA ARG A 51 8.28 2.15 21.08
C ARG A 51 8.27 0.63 21.24
N GLU A 52 7.16 0.05 21.69
CA GLU A 52 6.94 -1.40 21.70
C GLU A 52 6.61 -1.86 20.28
N THR A 53 7.65 -1.99 19.47
CA THR A 53 7.53 -2.31 18.04
C THR A 53 7.28 -3.78 17.80
N ILE A 54 6.76 -4.11 16.63
CA ILE A 54 6.48 -5.49 16.21
C ILE A 54 7.75 -6.24 15.81
N ASP A 55 7.75 -7.55 15.99
CA ASP A 55 8.87 -8.43 15.61
C ASP A 55 8.86 -8.77 14.13
N PHE A 56 7.68 -8.84 13.50
CA PHE A 56 7.54 -9.15 12.08
C PHE A 56 6.26 -8.55 11.49
N ILE A 57 6.27 -8.37 10.17
CA ILE A 57 5.09 -8.00 9.38
C ILE A 57 4.76 -9.18 8.47
N SER A 58 3.48 -9.57 8.44
CA SER A 58 2.96 -10.53 7.49
C SER A 58 1.80 -9.93 6.70
N PHE A 59 1.61 -10.39 5.48
CA PHE A 59 0.50 -9.96 4.63
C PHE A 59 0.02 -11.10 3.75
N SER A 60 -1.25 -11.06 3.38
CA SER A 60 -1.80 -11.97 2.38
C SER A 60 -1.65 -11.35 1.00
N TYR A 61 -0.99 -12.06 0.10
CA TYR A 61 -0.87 -11.66 -1.29
C TYR A 61 -1.49 -12.70 -2.21
N TYR A 62 -2.53 -12.32 -2.91
CA TYR A 62 -3.19 -13.18 -3.90
C TYR A 62 -3.64 -12.43 -5.15
N MET A 63 -3.45 -11.13 -5.20
CA MET A 63 -3.74 -10.34 -6.40
C MET A 63 -2.99 -9.00 -6.36
N SER A 64 -2.73 -8.45 -7.53
CA SER A 64 -2.24 -7.09 -7.69
C SER A 64 -3.05 -6.36 -8.76
N GLY A 65 -3.22 -5.07 -8.57
CA GLY A 65 -3.79 -4.17 -9.57
C GLY A 65 -2.78 -3.12 -9.98
N CYS A 66 -3.07 -2.46 -11.09
CA CYS A 66 -2.30 -1.32 -11.58
C CYS A 66 -3.17 -0.07 -11.61
N VAL A 67 -2.53 1.08 -11.58
CA VAL A 67 -3.13 2.37 -11.88
C VAL A 67 -2.57 2.91 -13.18
N THR A 68 -3.35 3.69 -13.90
CA THR A 68 -2.98 4.27 -15.18
C THR A 68 -3.51 5.69 -15.29
N ALA A 69 -2.83 6.52 -16.08
CA ALA A 69 -3.30 7.86 -16.42
C ALA A 69 -4.52 7.83 -17.36
N ASP A 70 -4.69 6.74 -18.10
CA ASP A 70 -5.76 6.55 -19.09
C ASP A 70 -6.66 5.35 -18.71
N PRO A 71 -7.44 5.44 -17.63
CA PRO A 71 -8.26 4.32 -17.15
C PRO A 71 -9.33 3.86 -18.14
N GLU A 72 -9.80 4.75 -19.01
CA GLU A 72 -10.83 4.46 -20.01
C GLU A 72 -10.40 3.45 -21.09
N GLN A 73 -9.09 3.26 -21.25
CA GLN A 73 -8.53 2.31 -22.22
C GLN A 73 -8.49 0.87 -21.70
N TYR A 74 -8.81 0.66 -20.43
CA TYR A 74 -8.69 -0.63 -19.79
C TYR A 74 -9.99 -1.04 -19.10
N GLU A 75 -10.27 -2.33 -19.11
CA GLU A 75 -11.34 -2.86 -18.27
C GLU A 75 -10.91 -2.82 -16.79
N THR A 76 -11.77 -2.28 -15.94
CA THR A 76 -11.53 -2.28 -14.50
C THR A 76 -11.74 -3.68 -13.91
N ALA A 77 -10.91 -4.03 -12.92
CA ALA A 77 -11.03 -5.29 -12.22
C ALA A 77 -12.34 -5.34 -11.41
N ARG A 78 -12.97 -6.51 -11.38
CA ARG A 78 -14.17 -6.78 -10.57
C ARG A 78 -13.79 -7.36 -9.21
N GLY A 79 -14.64 -7.16 -8.23
CA GLY A 79 -14.47 -7.71 -6.88
C GLY A 79 -13.76 -6.75 -5.92
N ASN A 80 -12.87 -7.27 -5.07
CA ASN A 80 -12.22 -6.49 -4.02
C ASN A 80 -11.18 -5.47 -4.50
N ILE A 81 -10.85 -5.46 -5.80
CA ILE A 81 -9.96 -4.47 -6.42
C ILE A 81 -10.83 -3.55 -7.30
N LEU A 82 -11.74 -2.85 -6.67
CA LEU A 82 -12.56 -1.86 -7.35
C LEU A 82 -11.65 -0.74 -7.88
N ASP A 83 -11.94 -0.31 -9.12
CA ASP A 83 -11.27 0.80 -9.82
C ASP A 83 -9.78 0.61 -10.15
N MET A 84 -9.25 -0.60 -10.05
CA MET A 84 -7.91 -0.94 -10.49
C MET A 84 -7.92 -1.68 -11.82
N VAL A 85 -6.92 -1.41 -12.64
CA VAL A 85 -6.66 -2.18 -13.86
C VAL A 85 -5.95 -3.48 -13.48
N PRO A 86 -6.36 -4.64 -14.05
CA PRO A 86 -5.64 -5.88 -13.84
C PRO A 86 -4.18 -5.74 -14.21
N ASN A 87 -3.27 -6.34 -13.42
CA ASN A 87 -1.86 -6.30 -13.72
C ASN A 87 -1.56 -7.07 -15.02
N PRO A 88 -1.10 -6.42 -16.10
CA PRO A 88 -0.87 -7.06 -17.39
C PRO A 88 0.27 -8.09 -17.38
N HIS A 89 1.11 -8.06 -16.35
CA HIS A 89 2.21 -9.01 -16.17
C HIS A 89 1.81 -10.28 -15.41
N LEU A 90 0.56 -10.36 -14.96
CA LEU A 90 0.01 -11.55 -14.33
C LEU A 90 -0.89 -12.29 -15.33
N SER A 91 -0.46 -13.45 -15.78
CA SER A 91 -1.32 -14.34 -16.55
C SER A 91 -2.39 -14.94 -15.63
N CYS A 92 -3.66 -14.64 -15.90
CA CYS A 92 -4.78 -15.32 -15.27
C CYS A 92 -5.26 -16.41 -16.21
N SER A 93 -4.93 -17.68 -15.94
CA SER A 93 -5.57 -18.80 -16.59
C SER A 93 -6.86 -19.15 -15.84
N ASP A 94 -8.01 -19.03 -16.50
CA ASP A 94 -9.32 -19.53 -16.07
C ASP A 94 -9.75 -19.23 -14.62
N GLY A 95 -9.50 -18.01 -14.14
CA GLY A 95 -9.92 -17.59 -12.81
C GLY A 95 -9.15 -18.22 -11.64
N ARG A 96 -8.19 -19.10 -11.93
CA ARG A 96 -7.20 -19.56 -10.95
C ARG A 96 -5.89 -18.87 -11.23
N ARG A 97 -5.44 -18.08 -10.27
CA ARG A 97 -4.12 -17.45 -10.33
C ARG A 97 -3.10 -18.45 -9.87
N ASP A 98 -2.24 -18.89 -10.76
CA ASP A 98 -1.04 -19.61 -10.37
C ASP A 98 -0.10 -18.65 -9.65
N LEU A 99 -0.03 -18.76 -8.34
CA LEU A 99 0.90 -18.01 -7.49
C LEU A 99 2.39 -18.27 -7.81
N HIS A 100 2.65 -19.16 -8.75
CA HIS A 100 4.01 -19.62 -9.11
C HIS A 100 4.61 -18.97 -10.35
N SER A 101 3.86 -18.15 -11.09
CA SER A 101 4.42 -17.47 -12.26
C SER A 101 5.01 -16.09 -11.92
N PHE A 102 6.04 -16.08 -11.08
CA PHE A 102 6.95 -14.93 -11.09
C PHE A 102 7.75 -15.01 -12.40
N PRO A 103 7.80 -13.96 -13.22
CA PRO A 103 8.71 -13.92 -14.34
C PRO A 103 10.15 -14.10 -13.84
N PRO A 104 11.02 -14.76 -14.60
CA PRO A 104 12.42 -14.92 -14.21
C PRO A 104 13.02 -13.54 -13.96
N ARG A 105 13.72 -13.39 -12.85
CA ARG A 105 14.45 -12.17 -12.52
C ARG A 105 15.41 -11.88 -13.67
N HIS A 106 15.15 -10.84 -14.43
CA HIS A 106 16.16 -10.28 -15.30
C HIS A 106 17.21 -9.66 -14.37
N SER A 107 18.37 -10.33 -14.32
CA SER A 107 19.58 -9.77 -13.71
C SER A 107 19.96 -8.49 -14.46
N PHE A 108 20.05 -7.41 -13.70
CA PHE A 108 20.66 -6.17 -14.16
C PHE A 108 22.18 -6.32 -14.19
#